data_c8669319fd63a0af7394eeb523331f27
#
_entry.id   c8669319fd63a0af7394eeb523331f27
#
_cell.length_a   1.000
_cell.length_b   1.000
_cell.length_c   1.000
_cell.angle_alpha   90.00
_cell.angle_beta   90.00
_cell.angle_gamma   90.00
#
_symmetry.space_group_name_H-M   'P 1'
#
loop_
_entity.id
_entity.type
_entity.pdbx_description
1 polymer ?
#
loop_
_entity_poly.entity_id
_entity_poly.type
_entity_poly.pdbx_seq_one_letter_code
_entity_poly.pdbx_strand_id
1 'polypeptide(L)'
;RIPMYYAYSRQSTLPEYDPLDSDIPLEVALDNAANRHLRDSIKRNAEDYVMRKSLNFTNVGIESKDGKSHFFDWSNLSLTYSYNKSFARNVNLERDLEKNYRGLISYIYNGMPPIVEPFKKSKSKTLNSKYLRLIKDFNFYYMPSMFSITSDITRR
;
A
#
# COMPACT_ATOMS: atom_id res chain seq x y z
N ARG A 1 3.95 -8.91 12.72
CA ARG A 1 4.80 -7.78 12.31
C ARG A 1 3.94 -6.71 11.66
N ILE A 2 4.05 -5.44 12.13
CA ILE A 2 3.22 -4.32 11.65
C ILE A 2 4.14 -3.15 11.31
N PRO A 3 4.75 -3.14 10.12
CA PRO A 3 5.52 -1.99 9.66
C PRO A 3 4.56 -0.84 9.33
N MET A 4 4.75 0.31 9.97
CA MET A 4 3.95 1.51 9.77
C MET A 4 4.88 2.69 9.43
N TYR A 5 4.48 3.46 8.46
CA TYR A 5 5.14 4.71 8.08
C TYR A 5 4.12 5.84 8.06
N TYR A 6 4.43 6.92 8.76
CA TYR A 6 3.65 8.14 8.76
C TYR A 6 4.53 9.32 8.33
N ALA A 7 4.05 10.09 7.38
CA ALA A 7 4.69 11.32 6.95
C ALA A 7 3.68 12.48 6.94
N TYR A 8 4.13 13.62 7.42
CA TYR A 8 3.42 14.87 7.38
C TYR A 8 4.35 15.96 6.86
N SER A 9 3.91 16.68 5.83
CA SER A 9 4.62 17.81 5.28
C SER A 9 3.66 18.98 5.15
N ARG A 10 4.13 20.16 5.53
CA ARG A 10 3.45 21.43 5.38
C ARG A 10 4.42 22.43 4.80
N GLN A 11 4.00 23.07 3.73
CA GLN A 11 4.72 24.16 3.11
C GLN A 11 3.78 25.36 3.02
N SER A 12 4.26 26.52 3.40
CA SER A 12 3.53 27.79 3.36
C SER A 12 4.51 28.84 2.85
N THR A 13 4.15 29.49 1.74
CA THR A 13 4.92 30.54 1.12
C THR A 13 4.05 31.77 0.96
N LEU A 14 4.51 32.91 1.43
CA LEU A 14 3.86 34.19 1.25
C LEU A 14 4.60 34.96 0.16
N PRO A 15 3.89 35.57 -0.80
CA PRO A 15 4.49 36.44 -1.78
C PRO A 15 4.94 37.75 -1.13
N GLU A 16 5.86 38.46 -1.77
CA GLU A 16 6.35 39.77 -1.33
C GLU A 16 5.31 40.86 -1.49
N TYR A 17 4.50 40.78 -2.55
CA TYR A 17 3.46 41.75 -2.89
C TYR A 17 2.06 41.11 -2.76
N ASP A 18 1.06 41.98 -2.56
CA ASP A 18 -0.34 41.53 -2.54
C ASP A 18 -0.72 40.98 -3.92
N PRO A 19 -1.19 39.71 -4.03
CA PRO A 19 -1.59 39.16 -5.32
C PRO A 19 -2.78 39.84 -5.98
N LEU A 20 -3.59 40.59 -5.21
CA LEU A 20 -4.72 41.36 -5.73
C LEU A 20 -4.32 42.78 -6.14
N ASP A 21 -3.24 43.30 -5.57
CA ASP A 21 -2.68 44.60 -5.90
C ASP A 21 -1.14 44.53 -5.90
N SER A 22 -0.57 44.26 -7.05
CA SER A 22 0.87 44.02 -7.21
C SER A 22 1.78 45.21 -6.91
N ASP A 23 1.21 46.39 -6.73
CA ASP A 23 1.95 47.61 -6.40
C ASP A 23 2.12 47.79 -4.87
N ILE A 24 1.40 47.01 -4.07
CA ILE A 24 1.40 47.10 -2.61
C ILE A 24 2.17 45.89 -2.03
N PRO A 25 3.22 46.13 -1.22
CA PRO A 25 3.83 45.05 -0.45
C PRO A 25 2.81 44.38 0.48
N LEU A 26 2.84 43.05 0.57
CA LEU A 26 1.86 42.29 1.36
C LEU A 26 1.86 42.71 2.85
N GLU A 27 3.03 43.04 3.40
CA GLU A 27 3.14 43.55 4.80
C GLU A 27 2.30 44.81 5.01
N VAL A 28 2.38 45.77 4.07
CA VAL A 28 1.61 47.01 4.11
C VAL A 28 0.12 46.75 4.00
N ALA A 29 -0.30 45.83 3.15
CA ALA A 29 -1.70 45.39 3.03
C ALA A 29 -2.21 44.77 4.36
N LEU A 30 -1.38 43.95 5.00
CA LEU A 30 -1.70 43.31 6.28
C LEU A 30 -1.78 44.31 7.44
N ASP A 31 -0.93 45.35 7.47
CA ASP A 31 -0.91 46.37 8.54
C ASP A 31 -2.05 47.38 8.39
N ASN A 32 -2.48 47.65 7.16
CA ASN A 32 -3.63 48.52 6.87
C ASN A 32 -4.99 47.80 7.06
N ALA A 33 -4.99 46.50 7.37
CA ALA A 33 -6.22 45.76 7.59
C ALA A 33 -6.99 46.30 8.81
N ALA A 34 -8.26 46.70 8.62
CA ALA A 34 -9.11 47.32 9.62
C ALA A 34 -9.36 46.44 10.87
N ASN A 35 -9.28 45.13 10.72
CA ASN A 35 -9.45 44.20 11.83
C ASN A 35 -8.69 42.86 11.56
N ARG A 36 -8.57 42.06 12.63
CA ARG A 36 -7.87 40.77 12.58
C ARG A 36 -8.47 39.80 11.54
N HIS A 37 -9.78 39.77 11.38
CA HIS A 37 -10.45 38.90 10.40
C HIS A 37 -10.05 39.25 8.95
N LEU A 38 -9.97 40.55 8.65
CA LEU A 38 -9.56 41.01 7.32
C LEU A 38 -8.09 40.66 7.06
N ARG A 39 -7.22 40.89 8.06
CA ARG A 39 -5.80 40.50 7.98
C ARG A 39 -5.62 39.02 7.76
N ASP A 40 -6.34 38.16 8.49
CA ASP A 40 -6.29 36.70 8.31
C ASP A 40 -6.83 36.27 6.95
N SER A 41 -7.85 36.97 6.42
CA SER A 41 -8.38 36.73 5.09
C SER A 41 -7.38 37.09 3.99
N ILE A 42 -6.76 38.29 4.06
CA ILE A 42 -5.73 38.73 3.11
C ILE A 42 -4.57 37.71 3.11
N LYS A 43 -4.07 37.39 4.30
CA LYS A 43 -2.99 36.41 4.44
C LYS A 43 -3.36 35.04 3.85
N ARG A 44 -4.58 34.56 4.14
CA ARG A 44 -5.06 33.27 3.64
C ARG A 44 -5.17 33.25 2.12
N ASN A 45 -5.61 34.36 1.52
CA ASN A 45 -5.79 34.46 0.06
C ASN A 45 -4.45 34.61 -0.66
N ALA A 46 -3.47 35.28 -0.03
CA ALA A 46 -2.13 35.47 -0.59
C ALA A 46 -1.23 34.24 -0.42
N GLU A 47 -1.52 33.37 0.55
CA GLU A 47 -0.64 32.26 0.94
C GLU A 47 -0.73 31.10 -0.06
N ASP A 48 0.42 30.70 -0.64
CA ASP A 48 0.60 29.40 -1.26
C ASP A 48 0.80 28.35 -0.18
N TYR A 49 -0.24 27.53 0.04
CA TYR A 49 -0.25 26.54 1.10
C TYR A 49 -0.41 25.14 0.52
N VAL A 50 0.55 24.26 0.85
CA VAL A 50 0.51 22.85 0.49
C VAL A 50 0.70 22.00 1.75
N MET A 51 -0.23 21.08 1.98
CA MET A 51 -0.16 20.10 3.05
C MET A 51 -0.28 18.69 2.47
N ARG A 52 0.64 17.82 2.86
CA ARG A 52 0.61 16.39 2.49
C ARG A 52 0.66 15.53 3.73
N LYS A 53 -0.20 14.51 3.76
CA LYS A 53 -0.23 13.48 4.80
C LYS A 53 -0.19 12.13 4.15
N SER A 54 0.69 11.26 4.63
CA SER A 54 0.78 9.87 4.20
C SER A 54 0.77 8.95 5.40
N LEU A 55 -0.04 7.92 5.33
CA LEU A 55 -0.07 6.82 6.30
C LEU A 55 0.00 5.51 5.53
N ASN A 56 1.06 4.75 5.74
CA ASN A 56 1.30 3.50 5.04
C ASN A 56 1.54 2.38 6.04
N PHE A 57 0.77 1.29 5.88
CA PHE A 57 1.02 0.00 6.48
C PHE A 57 1.49 -0.93 5.38
N THR A 58 2.70 -1.46 5.51
CA THR A 58 3.30 -2.25 4.43
C THR A 58 3.51 -3.67 4.90
N ASN A 59 2.93 -4.63 4.17
CA ASN A 59 3.14 -6.05 4.42
C ASN A 59 2.87 -6.46 5.89
N VAL A 60 1.72 -6.02 6.40
CA VAL A 60 1.24 -6.43 7.72
C VAL A 60 0.88 -7.90 7.66
N GLY A 61 1.53 -8.73 8.44
CA GLY A 61 1.31 -10.17 8.45
C GLY A 61 1.65 -10.81 9.79
N ILE A 62 1.21 -12.05 9.93
CA ILE A 62 1.50 -12.89 11.09
C ILE A 62 2.67 -13.80 10.70
N GLU A 63 3.71 -13.83 11.52
CA GLU A 63 4.83 -14.76 11.32
C GLU A 63 4.51 -16.11 11.98
N SER A 64 4.71 -17.20 11.24
CA SER A 64 4.61 -18.54 11.80
C SER A 64 5.82 -18.83 12.70
N LYS A 65 5.56 -19.34 13.91
CA LYS A 65 6.63 -19.69 14.87
C LYS A 65 7.43 -20.92 14.44
N ASP A 66 6.81 -21.80 13.67
CA ASP A 66 7.39 -23.12 13.37
C ASP A 66 8.16 -23.16 12.04
N GLY A 67 8.21 -22.05 11.30
CA GLY A 67 8.89 -21.95 10.01
C GLY A 67 8.31 -22.85 8.92
N LYS A 68 7.23 -23.59 9.21
CA LYS A 68 6.51 -24.43 8.26
C LYS A 68 5.28 -23.71 7.78
N SER A 69 5.18 -23.50 6.50
CA SER A 69 4.00 -22.89 5.88
C SER A 69 3.00 -24.00 5.50
N HIS A 70 1.80 -23.95 6.08
CA HIS A 70 0.69 -24.78 5.66
C HIS A 70 -0.22 -24.01 4.71
N PHE A 71 -0.93 -24.73 3.85
CA PHE A 71 -1.76 -24.09 2.82
C PHE A 71 -2.82 -23.13 3.37
N PHE A 72 -3.34 -23.35 4.57
CA PHE A 72 -4.36 -22.49 5.21
C PHE A 72 -3.82 -21.62 6.34
N ASP A 73 -2.52 -21.39 6.41
CA ASP A 73 -1.93 -20.56 7.45
C ASP A 73 -2.19 -19.06 7.22
N TRP A 74 -2.54 -18.38 8.30
CA TRP A 74 -2.63 -16.91 8.32
C TRP A 74 -1.29 -16.22 8.07
N SER A 75 -0.18 -16.92 8.25
CA SER A 75 1.17 -16.42 7.95
C SER A 75 1.39 -16.18 6.44
N ASN A 76 0.57 -16.80 5.59
CA ASN A 76 0.60 -16.61 4.15
C ASN A 76 -0.14 -15.34 3.69
N LEU A 77 -0.88 -14.70 4.62
CA LEU A 77 -1.66 -13.50 4.34
C LEU A 77 -0.84 -12.25 4.69
N SER A 78 -0.79 -11.33 3.78
CA SER A 78 -0.22 -10.00 3.99
C SER A 78 -1.18 -8.91 3.53
N LEU A 79 -1.22 -7.83 4.32
CA LEU A 79 -2.04 -6.66 4.07
C LEU A 79 -1.14 -5.44 3.93
N THR A 80 -1.35 -4.68 2.87
CA THR A 80 -0.76 -3.36 2.68
C THR A 80 -1.88 -2.33 2.54
N TYR A 81 -1.79 -1.25 3.29
CA TYR A 81 -2.75 -0.16 3.21
C TYR A 81 -2.01 1.17 3.09
N SER A 82 -2.44 2.01 2.17
CA SER A 82 -1.87 3.32 1.93
C SER A 82 -2.98 4.37 1.88
N TYR A 83 -2.82 5.42 2.67
CA TYR A 83 -3.65 6.60 2.65
C TYR A 83 -2.78 7.83 2.40
N ASN A 84 -3.09 8.56 1.33
CA ASN A 84 -2.43 9.81 0.99
C ASN A 84 -3.47 10.91 0.86
N LYS A 85 -3.21 12.03 1.53
CA LYS A 85 -4.01 13.24 1.44
C LYS A 85 -3.12 14.39 1.02
N SER A 86 -3.49 15.07 -0.06
CA SER A 86 -2.92 16.33 -0.49
C SER A 86 -3.95 17.43 -0.40
N PHE A 87 -3.57 18.55 0.15
CA PHE A 87 -4.36 19.75 0.19
C PHE A 87 -3.51 20.91 -0.30
N ALA A 88 -3.99 21.63 -1.30
CA ALA A 88 -3.35 22.81 -1.84
C ALA A 88 -4.34 23.96 -1.94
N ARG A 89 -3.85 25.17 -1.72
CA ARG A 89 -4.55 26.42 -2.00
C ARG A 89 -3.55 27.48 -2.38
N ASN A 90 -3.91 28.35 -3.27
CA ASN A 90 -3.16 29.53 -3.67
C ASN A 90 -4.13 30.63 -4.13
N VAL A 91 -3.60 31.73 -4.61
CA VAL A 91 -4.38 32.89 -5.09
C VAL A 91 -5.43 32.51 -6.16
N ASN A 92 -5.10 31.56 -7.04
CA ASN A 92 -5.94 31.13 -8.14
C ASN A 92 -6.80 29.90 -7.81
N LEU A 93 -6.49 29.24 -6.69
CA LEU A 93 -7.08 27.96 -6.30
C LEU A 93 -7.52 28.03 -4.83
N GLU A 94 -8.81 28.20 -4.62
CA GLU A 94 -9.37 28.31 -3.26
C GLU A 94 -9.14 27.01 -2.47
N ARG A 95 -9.35 25.86 -3.12
CA ARG A 95 -9.23 24.57 -2.47
C ARG A 95 -9.01 23.44 -3.48
N ASP A 96 -7.89 22.77 -3.36
CA ASP A 96 -7.65 21.48 -4.00
C ASP A 96 -7.43 20.42 -2.91
N LEU A 97 -8.29 19.42 -2.88
CA LEU A 97 -8.26 18.35 -1.89
C LEU A 97 -8.30 17.01 -2.58
N GLU A 98 -7.17 16.34 -2.60
CA GLU A 98 -7.03 15.00 -3.12
C GLU A 98 -6.85 13.99 -1.98
N LYS A 99 -7.59 12.88 -2.03
CA LYS A 99 -7.47 11.77 -1.08
C LYS A 99 -7.37 10.47 -1.85
N ASN A 100 -6.25 9.79 -1.69
CA ASN A 100 -5.99 8.51 -2.33
C ASN A 100 -5.93 7.42 -1.26
N TYR A 101 -6.72 6.37 -1.48
CA TYR A 101 -6.75 5.16 -0.65
C TYR A 101 -6.35 3.98 -1.52
N ARG A 102 -5.44 3.15 -1.03
CA ARG A 102 -5.04 1.91 -1.68
C ARG A 102 -4.98 0.80 -0.65
N GLY A 103 -5.68 -0.29 -0.92
CA GLY A 103 -5.64 -1.51 -0.14
C GLY A 103 -5.13 -2.66 -1.00
N LEU A 104 -4.14 -3.38 -0.53
CA LEU A 104 -3.60 -4.57 -1.18
C LEU A 104 -3.68 -5.72 -0.18
N ILE A 105 -4.33 -6.79 -0.59
CA ILE A 105 -4.38 -8.05 0.14
C ILE A 105 -3.64 -9.08 -0.71
N SER A 106 -2.63 -9.70 -0.14
CA SER A 106 -1.86 -10.73 -0.82
C SER A 106 -1.81 -11.99 0.02
N TYR A 107 -2.14 -13.11 -0.60
CA TYR A 107 -1.98 -14.44 -0.03
C TYR A 107 -0.95 -15.19 -0.87
N ILE A 108 0.15 -15.60 -0.23
CA ILE A 108 1.24 -16.29 -0.89
C ILE A 108 1.58 -17.55 -0.10
N TYR A 109 1.29 -18.69 -0.67
CA TYR A 109 1.71 -19.99 -0.16
C TYR A 109 2.91 -20.50 -0.94
N ASN A 110 3.97 -20.81 -0.20
CA ASN A 110 5.15 -21.53 -0.73
C ASN A 110 5.39 -22.75 0.17
N GLY A 111 5.13 -23.92 -0.34
CA GLY A 111 5.25 -25.16 0.40
C GLY A 111 5.92 -26.26 -0.40
N MET A 112 6.36 -27.29 0.29
CA MET A 112 6.79 -28.54 -0.32
C MET A 112 5.62 -29.54 -0.23
N PRO A 113 4.81 -29.66 -1.30
CA PRO A 113 3.71 -30.61 -1.28
C PRO A 113 4.24 -32.02 -1.16
N PRO A 114 3.56 -32.89 -0.41
CA PRO A 114 3.96 -34.28 -0.35
C PRO A 114 3.76 -34.95 -1.71
N ILE A 115 4.75 -35.75 -2.08
CA ILE A 115 4.72 -36.56 -3.29
C ILE A 115 3.86 -37.77 -3.02
N VAL A 116 2.86 -37.99 -3.86
CA VAL A 116 2.05 -39.21 -3.86
C VAL A 116 2.62 -40.20 -4.86
N GLU A 117 3.06 -41.32 -4.37
CA GLU A 117 3.62 -42.44 -5.15
C GLU A 117 2.71 -43.66 -4.98
N PRO A 118 1.57 -43.75 -5.70
CA PRO A 118 0.52 -44.72 -5.43
C PRO A 118 0.97 -46.17 -5.61
N PHE A 119 1.95 -46.42 -6.45
CA PHE A 119 2.39 -47.77 -6.83
C PHE A 119 3.74 -48.16 -6.21
N LYS A 120 4.43 -47.28 -5.52
CA LYS A 120 5.76 -47.55 -4.95
C LYS A 120 5.79 -48.73 -3.99
N LYS A 121 4.73 -48.89 -3.18
CA LYS A 121 4.62 -49.97 -2.19
C LYS A 121 4.04 -51.27 -2.78
N SER A 122 3.69 -51.31 -4.08
CA SER A 122 3.11 -52.49 -4.71
C SER A 122 4.15 -53.58 -4.84
N LYS A 123 3.83 -54.77 -4.32
CA LYS A 123 4.65 -55.99 -4.44
C LYS A 123 4.31 -56.84 -5.68
N SER A 124 3.48 -56.33 -6.60
CA SER A 124 3.08 -57.05 -7.80
C SER A 124 4.27 -57.33 -8.72
N LYS A 125 4.46 -58.60 -9.07
CA LYS A 125 5.52 -59.02 -9.99
C LYS A 125 5.39 -58.36 -11.37
N THR A 126 4.16 -58.07 -11.78
CA THR A 126 3.83 -57.43 -13.06
C THR A 126 4.35 -55.98 -13.09
N LEU A 127 4.16 -55.20 -12.03
CA LEU A 127 4.64 -53.82 -11.95
C LEU A 127 6.16 -53.70 -11.78
N ASN A 128 6.83 -54.80 -11.40
CA ASN A 128 8.28 -54.87 -11.35
C ASN A 128 8.93 -55.24 -12.68
N SER A 129 8.13 -55.51 -13.74
CA SER A 129 8.61 -55.72 -15.07
C SER A 129 9.30 -54.48 -15.65
N LYS A 130 10.35 -54.68 -16.45
CA LYS A 130 11.11 -53.64 -17.13
C LYS A 130 10.22 -52.65 -17.93
N TYR A 131 9.12 -53.18 -18.49
CA TYR A 131 8.18 -52.41 -19.34
C TYR A 131 7.17 -51.59 -18.53
N LEU A 132 6.86 -51.99 -17.28
CA LEU A 132 5.87 -51.31 -16.42
C LEU A 132 6.52 -50.49 -15.30
N ARG A 133 7.83 -50.33 -15.34
CA ARG A 133 8.58 -49.54 -14.35
C ARG A 133 8.13 -48.07 -14.33
N LEU A 134 7.79 -47.50 -15.46
CA LEU A 134 7.26 -46.14 -15.56
C LEU A 134 5.97 -45.97 -14.77
N ILE A 135 5.10 -46.98 -14.72
CA ILE A 135 3.87 -46.92 -13.91
C ILE A 135 4.20 -47.05 -12.42
N LYS A 136 5.17 -47.87 -12.04
CA LYS A 136 5.61 -48.01 -10.68
C LYS A 136 6.24 -46.72 -10.13
N ASP A 137 7.03 -46.05 -10.96
CA ASP A 137 7.73 -44.80 -10.63
C ASP A 137 6.83 -43.56 -10.81
N PHE A 138 5.55 -43.77 -11.20
CA PHE A 138 4.60 -42.66 -11.33
C PHE A 138 4.39 -41.96 -10.00
N ASN A 139 4.62 -40.65 -10.01
CA ASN A 139 4.42 -39.76 -8.86
C ASN A 139 3.75 -38.47 -9.31
N PHE A 140 3.02 -37.88 -8.41
CA PHE A 140 2.42 -36.55 -8.62
C PHE A 140 2.27 -35.80 -7.34
N TYR A 141 2.24 -34.47 -7.47
CA TYR A 141 1.90 -33.59 -6.37
C TYR A 141 0.39 -33.36 -6.37
N TYR A 142 -0.29 -33.64 -5.27
CA TYR A 142 -1.73 -33.39 -5.16
C TYR A 142 -2.06 -31.95 -4.73
N MET A 143 -1.05 -31.17 -4.26
CA MET A 143 -1.17 -29.76 -3.95
C MET A 143 -0.17 -28.95 -4.76
N PRO A 144 -0.50 -27.71 -5.13
CA PRO A 144 0.46 -26.83 -5.77
C PRO A 144 1.61 -26.51 -4.81
N SER A 145 2.83 -26.42 -5.31
CA SER A 145 3.99 -25.96 -4.55
C SER A 145 3.96 -24.47 -4.27
N MET A 146 3.28 -23.71 -5.13
CA MET A 146 3.13 -22.27 -5.01
C MET A 146 1.69 -21.87 -5.38
N PHE A 147 1.10 -21.03 -4.57
CA PHE A 147 -0.19 -20.42 -4.83
C PHE A 147 -0.15 -18.96 -4.41
N SER A 148 -0.55 -18.06 -5.31
CA SER A 148 -0.57 -16.62 -5.03
C SER A 148 -1.85 -16.00 -5.53
N ILE A 149 -2.52 -15.23 -4.66
CA ILE A 149 -3.64 -14.36 -5.00
C ILE A 149 -3.30 -12.97 -4.49
N THR A 150 -3.46 -11.97 -5.33
CA THR A 150 -3.27 -10.57 -4.97
C THR A 150 -4.48 -9.77 -5.44
N SER A 151 -5.07 -9.00 -4.54
CA SER A 151 -6.17 -8.07 -4.83
C SER A 151 -5.73 -6.65 -4.50
N ASP A 152 -5.85 -5.75 -5.45
CA ASP A 152 -5.52 -4.32 -5.30
C ASP A 152 -6.79 -3.50 -5.48
N ILE A 153 -7.10 -2.67 -4.49
CA ILE A 153 -8.27 -1.79 -4.47
C ILE A 153 -7.77 -0.36 -4.32
N THR A 154 -8.07 0.48 -5.30
CA THR A 154 -7.71 1.90 -5.29
C THR A 154 -8.96 2.76 -5.35
N ARG A 155 -9.03 3.79 -4.50
CA ARG A 155 -10.08 4.81 -4.48
C ARG A 155 -9.44 6.21 -4.43
N ARG A 156 -9.95 7.11 -5.27
CA ARG A 156 -9.61 8.54 -5.32
C ARG A 156 -10.79 9.39 -4.87
#